data_2e6db9dc6c8873a5dea8150359edc9ab
#
_entry.id   2e6db9dc6c8873a5dea8150359edc9ab
#
_cell.length_a   1.000
_cell.length_b   1.000
_cell.length_c   1.000
_cell.angle_alpha   90.00
_cell.angle_beta   90.00
_cell.angle_gamma   90.00
#
_symmetry.space_group_name_H-M   'P 1'
#
loop_
_entity.id
_entity.type
_entity.pdbx_description
1 polymer ?
#
loop_
_entity_poly.entity_id
_entity_poly.type
_entity_poly.pdbx_seq_one_letter_code
_entity_poly.pdbx_strand_id
1 'polypeptide(L)'
;IGCCFSGGIDSGAVFLAAYAVMREMDCDLGRLKAFTLTFGDGPDLQQCKDFLGKLDMEMFLEPIESNLDDIDVAETIQIVEDYKILDIESASMAVALCRGIRNKYPDWKYLIDGDGGDENLKDYPIEENPELTIRSVVNNQMLYQEGWGVGTIKHSLTYSGGLSRSYARTYAPSHHFGFKGFSPFTRPDVVEVAEGIPFIELTGYDVDKLYALKGDIVGRGVKSALGYDMPVFEKRRFQHGATSVDSLRENIPTGEGQLRKKFLELYS
;
A
#
# COMPACT_ATOMS: atom_id res chain seq x y z
N ILE A 1 -14.75 -9.90 -4.13
CA ILE A 1 -13.38 -9.36 -4.09
C ILE A 1 -13.40 -8.07 -3.31
N GLY A 2 -12.51 -7.93 -2.32
CA GLY A 2 -12.24 -6.68 -1.61
C GLY A 2 -10.95 -6.05 -2.14
N CYS A 3 -10.94 -4.73 -2.29
CA CYS A 3 -9.75 -3.95 -2.53
C CYS A 3 -9.40 -3.19 -1.25
N CYS A 4 -8.18 -3.32 -0.74
CA CYS A 4 -7.64 -2.44 0.29
C CYS A 4 -7.43 -1.06 -0.35
N PHE A 5 -8.26 -0.09 0.02
CA PHE A 5 -8.44 1.13 -0.74
C PHE A 5 -8.15 2.37 0.10
N SER A 6 -7.20 3.19 -0.34
CA SER A 6 -6.83 4.47 0.29
C SER A 6 -7.21 5.68 -0.56
N GLY A 7 -7.77 5.46 -1.76
CA GLY A 7 -8.01 6.53 -2.73
C GLY A 7 -6.74 7.10 -3.37
N GLY A 8 -5.58 6.48 -3.15
CA GLY A 8 -4.32 6.80 -3.81
C GLY A 8 -4.21 6.20 -5.22
N ILE A 9 -3.14 6.56 -5.94
CA ILE A 9 -2.91 6.13 -7.34
C ILE A 9 -2.95 4.60 -7.47
N ASP A 10 -2.21 3.90 -6.62
CA ASP A 10 -2.03 2.45 -6.74
C ASP A 10 -3.32 1.68 -6.41
N SER A 11 -3.90 1.95 -5.24
CA SER A 11 -5.15 1.32 -4.85
C SER A 11 -6.31 1.69 -5.78
N GLY A 12 -6.30 2.92 -6.30
CA GLY A 12 -7.28 3.39 -7.29
C GLY A 12 -7.19 2.62 -8.61
N ALA A 13 -5.98 2.47 -9.14
CA ALA A 13 -5.76 1.70 -10.38
C ALA A 13 -6.15 0.23 -10.21
N VAL A 14 -5.78 -0.39 -9.08
CA VAL A 14 -6.14 -1.78 -8.78
C VAL A 14 -7.65 -1.96 -8.65
N PHE A 15 -8.34 -1.04 -7.97
CA PHE A 15 -9.79 -1.07 -7.85
C PHE A 15 -10.47 -0.96 -9.22
N LEU A 16 -10.07 0.00 -10.05
CA LEU A 16 -10.64 0.21 -11.38
C LEU A 16 -10.37 -0.96 -12.32
N ALA A 17 -9.17 -1.57 -12.23
CA ALA A 17 -8.84 -2.77 -12.98
C ALA A 17 -9.74 -3.94 -12.56
N ALA A 18 -9.90 -4.17 -11.26
CA ALA A 18 -10.79 -5.22 -10.75
C ALA A 18 -12.25 -5.00 -11.18
N TYR A 19 -12.73 -3.76 -11.08
CA TYR A 19 -14.08 -3.39 -11.56
C TYR A 19 -14.24 -3.69 -13.04
N ALA A 20 -13.29 -3.26 -13.89
CA ALA A 20 -13.36 -3.48 -15.34
C ALA A 20 -13.34 -4.97 -15.70
N VAL A 21 -12.44 -5.75 -15.09
CA VAL A 21 -12.35 -7.20 -15.31
C VAL A 21 -13.64 -7.90 -14.87
N MET A 22 -14.18 -7.57 -13.70
CA MET A 22 -15.43 -8.18 -13.23
C MET A 22 -16.61 -7.84 -14.15
N ARG A 23 -16.64 -6.62 -14.67
CA ARG A 23 -17.68 -6.20 -15.63
C ARG A 23 -17.53 -6.94 -16.96
N GLU A 24 -16.30 -7.08 -17.48
CA GLU A 24 -16.02 -7.80 -18.72
C GLU A 24 -16.37 -9.30 -18.61
N MET A 25 -16.14 -9.88 -17.44
CA MET A 25 -16.47 -11.27 -17.13
C MET A 25 -17.95 -11.50 -16.75
N ASP A 26 -18.79 -10.48 -16.82
CA ASP A 26 -20.20 -10.52 -16.40
C ASP A 26 -20.40 -11.01 -14.95
N CYS A 27 -19.45 -10.63 -14.07
CA CYS A 27 -19.54 -10.95 -12.65
C CYS A 27 -20.48 -9.99 -11.92
N ASP A 28 -21.08 -10.46 -10.84
CA ASP A 28 -21.87 -9.61 -9.95
C ASP A 28 -21.00 -8.54 -9.29
N LEU A 29 -21.13 -7.29 -9.74
CA LEU A 29 -20.38 -6.14 -9.22
C LEU A 29 -20.73 -5.81 -7.76
N GLY A 30 -21.87 -6.23 -7.24
CA GLY A 30 -22.21 -6.12 -5.81
C GLY A 30 -21.25 -6.88 -4.90
N ARG A 31 -20.43 -7.77 -5.48
CA ARG A 31 -19.37 -8.52 -4.79
C ARG A 31 -17.98 -7.85 -4.86
N LEU A 32 -17.90 -6.63 -5.34
CA LEU A 32 -16.71 -5.79 -5.26
C LEU A 32 -16.90 -4.75 -4.14
N LYS A 33 -15.89 -4.59 -3.29
CA LYS A 33 -15.86 -3.58 -2.23
C LYS A 33 -14.49 -2.89 -2.17
N ALA A 34 -14.51 -1.58 -1.97
CA ALA A 34 -13.35 -0.75 -1.66
C ALA A 34 -13.29 -0.57 -0.14
N PHE A 35 -12.52 -1.41 0.54
CA PHE A 35 -12.38 -1.39 2.00
C PHE A 35 -11.38 -0.33 2.43
N THR A 36 -11.80 0.58 3.28
CA THR A 36 -10.99 1.67 3.82
C THR A 36 -11.00 1.63 5.33
N LEU A 37 -9.81 1.53 5.95
CA LEU A 37 -9.67 1.61 7.41
C LEU A 37 -9.90 3.04 7.88
N THR A 38 -10.61 3.19 9.00
CA THR A 38 -10.74 4.49 9.68
C THR A 38 -10.77 4.30 11.20
N PHE A 39 -10.12 5.22 11.90
CA PHE A 39 -10.16 5.36 13.36
C PHE A 39 -10.92 6.65 13.75
N GLY A 40 -11.99 6.94 13.03
CA GLY A 40 -12.80 8.16 13.14
C GLY A 40 -12.73 8.98 11.85
N ASP A 41 -12.54 10.30 11.97
CA ASP A 41 -12.54 11.22 10.82
C ASP A 41 -11.17 11.29 10.11
N GLY A 42 -10.57 10.16 9.81
CA GLY A 42 -9.30 10.11 9.10
C GLY A 42 -9.40 10.69 7.68
N PRO A 43 -8.36 11.40 7.20
CA PRO A 43 -8.37 12.05 5.88
C PRO A 43 -8.50 11.07 4.71
N ASP A 44 -8.10 9.82 4.87
CA ASP A 44 -8.22 8.81 3.82
C ASP A 44 -9.67 8.48 3.49
N LEU A 45 -10.55 8.44 4.48
CA LEU A 45 -11.96 8.19 4.22
C LEU A 45 -12.56 9.26 3.30
N GLN A 46 -12.22 10.54 3.53
CA GLN A 46 -12.69 11.61 2.64
C GLN A 46 -12.07 11.50 1.24
N GLN A 47 -10.78 11.20 1.15
CA GLN A 47 -10.11 10.97 -0.14
C GLN A 47 -10.75 9.82 -0.92
N CYS A 48 -11.11 8.72 -0.26
CA CYS A 48 -11.80 7.60 -0.87
C CYS A 48 -13.19 7.98 -1.40
N LYS A 49 -13.95 8.77 -0.62
CA LYS A 49 -15.24 9.33 -1.06
C LYS A 49 -15.06 10.21 -2.30
N ASP A 50 -14.08 11.12 -2.27
CA ASP A 50 -13.81 12.03 -3.38
C ASP A 50 -13.33 11.27 -4.63
N PHE A 51 -12.53 10.21 -4.47
CA PHE A 51 -12.08 9.37 -5.58
C PHE A 51 -13.26 8.67 -6.25
N LEU A 52 -14.03 7.95 -5.47
CA LEU A 52 -15.15 7.16 -5.99
C LEU A 52 -16.31 8.04 -6.45
N GLY A 53 -16.55 9.17 -5.78
CA GLY A 53 -17.58 10.14 -6.16
C GLY A 53 -17.34 10.78 -7.52
N LYS A 54 -16.08 11.08 -7.87
CA LYS A 54 -15.73 11.58 -9.21
C LYS A 54 -16.01 10.57 -10.34
N LEU A 55 -16.21 9.31 -10.00
CA LEU A 55 -16.44 8.21 -10.93
C LEU A 55 -17.85 7.61 -10.82
N ASP A 56 -18.74 8.20 -10.00
CA ASP A 56 -20.07 7.68 -9.68
C ASP A 56 -20.04 6.24 -9.12
N MET A 57 -18.98 5.92 -8.31
CA MET A 57 -18.70 4.58 -7.77
C MET A 57 -18.76 4.52 -6.23
N GLU A 58 -19.33 5.49 -5.55
CA GLU A 58 -19.40 5.58 -4.07
C GLU A 58 -20.06 4.37 -3.42
N MET A 59 -20.96 3.70 -4.12
CA MET A 59 -21.64 2.49 -3.65
C MET A 59 -20.70 1.32 -3.32
N PHE A 60 -19.48 1.36 -3.85
CA PHE A 60 -18.47 0.34 -3.57
C PHE A 60 -17.66 0.62 -2.30
N LEU A 61 -17.69 1.86 -1.78
CA LEU A 61 -16.95 2.22 -0.59
C LEU A 61 -17.51 1.52 0.64
N GLU A 62 -16.62 0.88 1.36
CA GLU A 62 -16.95 0.17 2.59
C GLU A 62 -15.97 0.58 3.70
N PRO A 63 -16.30 1.56 4.53
CA PRO A 63 -15.50 1.92 5.68
C PRO A 63 -15.47 0.80 6.71
N ILE A 64 -14.28 0.50 7.19
CA ILE A 64 -14.01 -0.42 8.29
C ILE A 64 -13.53 0.41 9.47
N GLU A 65 -14.40 0.58 10.43
CA GLU A 65 -14.11 1.28 11.67
C GLU A 65 -13.33 0.37 12.62
N SER A 66 -12.29 0.90 13.23
CA SER A 66 -11.48 0.23 14.24
C SER A 66 -11.13 1.21 15.35
N ASN A 67 -10.65 0.69 16.47
CA ASN A 67 -10.17 1.50 17.59
C ASN A 67 -8.64 1.35 17.69
N LEU A 68 -7.92 2.44 17.93
CA LEU A 68 -6.47 2.41 18.12
C LEU A 68 -6.08 1.55 19.34
N ASP A 69 -6.91 1.49 20.36
CA ASP A 69 -6.68 0.65 21.53
C ASP A 69 -6.73 -0.85 21.24
N ASP A 70 -7.30 -1.24 20.10
CA ASP A 70 -7.36 -2.63 19.65
C ASP A 70 -6.11 -3.07 18.87
N ILE A 71 -5.13 -2.18 18.68
CA ILE A 71 -3.87 -2.49 18.03
C ILE A 71 -2.98 -3.28 18.98
N ASP A 72 -2.75 -4.56 18.68
CA ASP A 72 -1.78 -5.40 19.37
C ASP A 72 -0.49 -5.52 18.55
N VAL A 73 0.54 -4.80 19.01
CA VAL A 73 1.87 -4.83 18.40
C VAL A 73 2.54 -6.21 18.52
N ALA A 74 2.25 -6.98 19.59
CA ALA A 74 2.80 -8.33 19.72
C ALA A 74 2.21 -9.27 18.70
N GLU A 75 0.90 -9.24 18.52
CA GLU A 75 0.20 -9.98 17.47
C GLU A 75 0.71 -9.58 16.09
N THR A 76 0.86 -8.27 15.84
CA THR A 76 1.40 -7.79 14.56
C THR A 76 2.79 -8.34 14.27
N ILE A 77 3.70 -8.29 15.26
CA ILE A 77 5.05 -8.86 15.15
C ILE A 77 5.00 -10.36 14.82
N GLN A 78 4.10 -11.11 15.49
CA GLN A 78 3.94 -12.55 15.22
C GLN A 78 3.40 -12.85 13.83
N ILE A 79 2.51 -12.00 13.31
CA ILE A 79 1.92 -12.18 11.99
C ILE A 79 2.96 -11.92 10.87
N VAL A 80 3.77 -10.86 11.03
CA VAL A 80 4.70 -10.44 9.95
C VAL A 80 6.13 -10.90 10.16
N GLU A 81 6.45 -11.42 11.33
CA GLU A 81 7.79 -11.89 11.70
C GLU A 81 8.89 -10.84 11.47
N ASP A 82 8.56 -9.58 11.75
CA ASP A 82 9.46 -8.43 11.60
C ASP A 82 9.36 -7.50 12.83
N TYR A 83 10.35 -6.62 12.98
CA TYR A 83 10.40 -5.60 14.04
C TYR A 83 10.78 -4.21 13.51
N LYS A 84 10.87 -4.03 12.19
CA LYS A 84 11.13 -2.71 11.60
C LYS A 84 9.94 -1.82 11.79
N ILE A 85 10.20 -0.59 12.24
CA ILE A 85 9.14 0.33 12.64
C ILE A 85 8.12 0.60 11.54
N LEU A 86 8.57 0.87 10.31
CA LEU A 86 7.68 1.16 9.19
C LEU A 86 6.83 -0.05 8.77
N ASP A 87 7.39 -1.25 8.89
CA ASP A 87 6.68 -2.48 8.55
C ASP A 87 5.66 -2.82 9.64
N ILE A 88 6.01 -2.64 10.93
CA ILE A 88 5.07 -2.83 12.04
C ILE A 88 3.94 -1.80 12.02
N GLU A 89 4.23 -0.51 11.81
CA GLU A 89 3.19 0.52 11.67
C GLU A 89 2.20 0.18 10.54
N SER A 90 2.72 -0.14 9.36
CA SER A 90 1.86 -0.46 8.21
C SER A 90 1.10 -1.77 8.41
N ALA A 91 1.75 -2.80 8.94
CA ALA A 91 1.14 -4.09 9.21
C ALA A 91 0.05 -4.00 10.29
N SER A 92 0.25 -3.18 11.33
CA SER A 92 -0.77 -2.97 12.37
C SER A 92 -2.07 -2.40 11.77
N MET A 93 -1.96 -1.49 10.81
CA MET A 93 -3.12 -0.98 10.08
C MET A 93 -3.77 -2.07 9.22
N ALA A 94 -2.98 -2.88 8.54
CA ALA A 94 -3.51 -3.99 7.73
C ALA A 94 -4.16 -5.09 8.59
N VAL A 95 -3.60 -5.39 9.77
CA VAL A 95 -4.21 -6.30 10.77
C VAL A 95 -5.56 -5.77 11.21
N ALA A 96 -5.65 -4.48 11.58
CA ALA A 96 -6.91 -3.85 11.99
C ALA A 96 -7.96 -3.90 10.86
N LEU A 97 -7.55 -3.56 9.62
CA LEU A 97 -8.40 -3.62 8.44
C LEU A 97 -8.90 -5.05 8.19
N CYS A 98 -8.01 -6.03 8.13
CA CYS A 98 -8.36 -7.42 7.85
C CYS A 98 -9.26 -8.02 8.96
N ARG A 99 -8.98 -7.72 10.22
CA ARG A 99 -9.84 -8.10 11.35
C ARG A 99 -11.24 -7.53 11.22
N GLY A 100 -11.35 -6.24 10.94
CA GLY A 100 -12.64 -5.58 10.75
C GLY A 100 -13.42 -6.13 9.56
N ILE A 101 -12.76 -6.37 8.42
CA ILE A 101 -13.39 -7.02 7.27
C ILE A 101 -13.88 -8.42 7.64
N ARG A 102 -13.06 -9.22 8.32
CA ARG A 102 -13.45 -10.60 8.71
C ARG A 102 -14.64 -10.61 9.66
N ASN A 103 -14.69 -9.68 10.60
CA ASN A 103 -15.81 -9.56 11.54
C ASN A 103 -17.11 -9.17 10.83
N LYS A 104 -17.05 -8.25 9.87
CA LYS A 104 -18.21 -7.75 9.14
C LYS A 104 -18.64 -8.66 7.99
N TYR A 105 -17.69 -9.33 7.36
CA TYR A 105 -17.86 -10.17 6.18
C TYR A 105 -17.19 -11.53 6.37
N PRO A 106 -17.74 -12.43 7.19
CA PRO A 106 -17.09 -13.70 7.55
C PRO A 106 -16.83 -14.63 6.35
N ASP A 107 -17.63 -14.54 5.30
CA ASP A 107 -17.51 -15.37 4.09
C ASP A 107 -16.66 -14.75 2.97
N TRP A 108 -16.08 -13.54 3.19
CA TRP A 108 -15.28 -12.87 2.18
C TRP A 108 -13.94 -13.58 2.00
N LYS A 109 -13.49 -13.78 0.74
CA LYS A 109 -12.35 -14.66 0.47
C LYS A 109 -11.14 -13.96 -0.12
N TYR A 110 -11.33 -12.94 -0.94
CA TYR A 110 -10.26 -12.37 -1.75
C TYR A 110 -10.07 -10.91 -1.39
N LEU A 111 -8.81 -10.54 -1.14
CA LEU A 111 -8.36 -9.15 -0.98
C LEU A 111 -7.28 -8.85 -2.02
N ILE A 112 -7.38 -7.68 -2.62
CA ILE A 112 -6.37 -7.11 -3.51
C ILE A 112 -5.92 -5.76 -2.96
N ASP A 113 -4.68 -5.38 -3.25
CA ASP A 113 -4.09 -4.14 -2.75
C ASP A 113 -3.18 -3.48 -3.79
N GLY A 114 -2.72 -2.27 -3.50
CA GLY A 114 -1.82 -1.49 -4.33
C GLY A 114 -0.34 -1.61 -3.97
N ASP A 115 0.03 -2.55 -3.10
CA ASP A 115 1.41 -2.73 -2.67
C ASP A 115 2.33 -3.06 -3.86
N GLY A 116 3.55 -2.52 -3.83
CA GLY A 116 4.52 -2.65 -4.92
C GLY A 116 4.43 -1.55 -5.98
N GLY A 117 3.38 -0.74 -5.99
CA GLY A 117 3.23 0.35 -6.96
C GLY A 117 4.30 1.43 -6.80
N ASP A 118 4.59 1.84 -5.57
CA ASP A 118 5.63 2.83 -5.27
C ASP A 118 7.03 2.32 -5.66
N GLU A 119 7.32 1.08 -5.31
CA GLU A 119 8.61 0.46 -5.56
C GLU A 119 8.88 0.30 -7.06
N ASN A 120 7.91 -0.17 -7.80
CA ASN A 120 8.05 -0.43 -9.24
C ASN A 120 8.01 0.85 -10.09
N LEU A 121 7.19 1.81 -9.71
CA LEU A 121 7.07 3.09 -10.43
C LEU A 121 7.95 4.21 -9.85
N LYS A 122 8.95 3.82 -9.02
CA LYS A 122 10.02 4.70 -8.52
C LYS A 122 9.52 5.91 -7.73
N ASP A 123 8.33 5.83 -7.16
CA ASP A 123 7.69 6.90 -6.38
C ASP A 123 7.82 6.64 -4.88
N TYR A 124 9.02 6.49 -4.41
CA TYR A 124 9.29 6.34 -2.99
C TYR A 124 9.71 7.67 -2.36
N PRO A 125 9.28 7.99 -1.13
CA PRO A 125 9.66 9.24 -0.47
C PRO A 125 11.16 9.28 -0.16
N ILE A 126 11.91 10.01 -0.98
CA ILE A 126 13.38 10.16 -0.84
C ILE A 126 13.72 11.17 0.25
N GLU A 127 12.83 12.10 0.56
CA GLU A 127 13.00 13.13 1.56
C GLU A 127 13.29 12.59 2.97
N GLU A 128 12.93 11.36 3.25
CA GLU A 128 13.28 10.69 4.52
C GLU A 128 14.70 10.15 4.56
N ASN A 129 15.35 10.15 3.44
CA ASN A 129 16.70 9.68 3.26
C ASN A 129 17.52 10.76 2.53
N PRO A 130 17.93 11.84 3.21
CA PRO A 130 18.55 13.00 2.57
C PRO A 130 19.87 12.68 1.86
N GLU A 131 20.51 11.55 2.18
CA GLU A 131 21.68 11.06 1.48
C GLU A 131 21.40 10.46 0.11
N LEU A 132 20.15 10.07 -0.12
CA LEU A 132 19.70 9.52 -1.40
C LEU A 132 19.17 10.62 -2.29
N THR A 133 19.71 10.70 -3.48
CA THR A 133 19.18 11.55 -4.53
C THR A 133 18.47 10.69 -5.58
N ILE A 134 17.59 11.29 -6.35
CA ILE A 134 16.96 10.61 -7.49
C ILE A 134 18.01 9.97 -8.40
N ARG A 135 19.15 10.61 -8.57
CA ARG A 135 20.26 10.07 -9.39
C ARG A 135 20.79 8.76 -8.83
N SER A 136 20.96 8.65 -7.51
CA SER A 136 21.40 7.42 -6.87
C SER A 136 20.34 6.34 -6.97
N VAL A 137 19.08 6.70 -6.78
CA VAL A 137 17.96 5.75 -6.80
C VAL A 137 17.70 5.22 -8.20
N VAL A 138 17.66 6.09 -9.20
CA VAL A 138 17.26 5.73 -10.57
C VAL A 138 18.41 5.11 -11.36
N ASN A 139 19.66 5.54 -11.14
CA ASN A 139 20.82 4.99 -11.84
C ASN A 139 21.44 3.75 -11.20
N ASN A 140 21.15 3.49 -9.93
CA ASN A 140 21.69 2.34 -9.22
C ASN A 140 20.56 1.36 -8.90
N GLN A 141 20.35 0.42 -9.81
CA GLN A 141 19.34 -0.62 -9.64
C GLN A 141 19.49 -1.42 -8.35
N MET A 142 20.74 -1.73 -7.95
CA MET A 142 21.00 -2.41 -6.68
C MET A 142 20.47 -1.61 -5.50
N LEU A 143 20.75 -0.31 -5.47
CA LEU A 143 20.31 0.58 -4.40
C LEU A 143 18.80 0.65 -4.32
N TYR A 144 18.15 0.77 -5.47
CA TYR A 144 16.69 0.81 -5.56
C TYR A 144 16.06 -0.54 -5.21
N GLN A 145 16.62 -1.63 -5.71
CA GLN A 145 16.11 -2.98 -5.48
C GLN A 145 16.34 -3.47 -4.05
N GLU A 146 17.42 -3.05 -3.42
CA GLU A 146 17.70 -3.39 -2.03
C GLU A 146 16.97 -2.49 -1.01
N GLY A 147 16.19 -1.51 -1.50
CA GLY A 147 15.48 -0.55 -0.68
C GLY A 147 16.29 0.71 -0.42
N TRP A 148 15.85 1.53 0.48
CA TRP A 148 16.28 2.89 0.67
C TRP A 148 17.37 3.02 1.73
N GLY A 149 18.47 3.63 1.38
CA GLY A 149 19.56 3.88 2.31
C GLY A 149 20.49 2.68 2.48
N VAL A 150 21.60 2.71 1.77
CA VAL A 150 22.55 1.60 1.66
C VAL A 150 23.10 1.14 3.01
N GLY A 151 23.34 2.05 3.93
CA GLY A 151 23.91 1.72 5.25
C GLY A 151 22.94 1.03 6.21
N THR A 152 21.66 1.23 6.03
CA THR A 152 20.61 0.74 6.94
C THR A 152 19.80 -0.42 6.40
N ILE A 153 19.88 -0.67 5.11
CA ILE A 153 19.13 -1.73 4.46
C ILE A 153 19.74 -3.08 4.80
N LYS A 154 18.96 -3.89 5.42
CA LYS A 154 19.33 -5.24 5.84
C LYS A 154 18.68 -6.32 5.00
N HIS A 155 17.75 -5.96 4.16
CA HIS A 155 17.03 -6.88 3.29
C HIS A 155 16.51 -6.14 2.06
N SER A 156 16.30 -6.87 1.01
CA SER A 156 15.88 -6.39 -0.29
C SER A 156 14.38 -6.13 -0.34
N LEU A 157 13.91 -5.07 0.30
CA LEU A 157 12.47 -4.72 0.25
C LEU A 157 11.96 -4.52 -1.16
N THR A 158 12.80 -3.94 -2.01
CA THR A 158 12.46 -3.61 -3.38
C THR A 158 13.10 -4.56 -4.39
N TYR A 159 14.00 -5.43 -3.96
CA TYR A 159 14.66 -6.40 -4.83
C TYR A 159 13.66 -7.33 -5.54
N SER A 160 12.60 -7.68 -4.85
CA SER A 160 11.52 -8.51 -5.37
C SER A 160 10.36 -7.69 -5.98
N GLY A 161 10.60 -6.47 -6.40
CA GLY A 161 9.55 -5.58 -6.91
C GLY A 161 8.49 -5.23 -5.87
N GLY A 162 8.88 -5.09 -4.61
CA GLY A 162 7.98 -4.80 -3.51
C GLY A 162 7.34 -6.02 -2.83
N LEU A 163 7.63 -7.23 -3.27
CA LEU A 163 7.04 -8.45 -2.68
C LEU A 163 7.30 -8.59 -1.19
N SER A 164 8.52 -8.30 -0.73
CA SER A 164 8.86 -8.40 0.69
C SER A 164 8.05 -7.41 1.54
N ARG A 165 7.83 -6.21 1.02
CA ARG A 165 7.05 -5.18 1.69
C ARG A 165 5.56 -5.48 1.63
N SER A 166 5.05 -5.96 0.52
CA SER A 166 3.68 -6.46 0.39
C SER A 166 3.40 -7.61 1.36
N TYR A 167 4.37 -8.51 1.55
CA TYR A 167 4.26 -9.57 2.55
C TYR A 167 4.04 -9.01 3.95
N ALA A 168 4.90 -8.11 4.41
CA ALA A 168 4.79 -7.53 5.74
C ALA A 168 3.54 -6.64 5.91
N ARG A 169 3.15 -5.90 4.89
CA ARG A 169 2.07 -4.91 5.00
C ARG A 169 0.69 -5.50 4.86
N THR A 170 0.42 -6.23 3.79
CA THR A 170 -0.96 -6.66 3.47
C THR A 170 -1.10 -8.16 3.36
N TYR A 171 -0.14 -8.85 2.73
CA TYR A 171 -0.27 -10.28 2.47
C TYR A 171 -0.31 -11.13 3.74
N ALA A 172 0.66 -10.99 4.66
CA ALA A 172 0.68 -11.79 5.90
C ALA A 172 -0.54 -11.50 6.79
N PRO A 173 -0.94 -10.23 7.04
CA PRO A 173 -2.19 -9.93 7.72
C PRO A 173 -3.42 -10.55 7.03
N SER A 174 -3.54 -10.40 5.72
CA SER A 174 -4.69 -10.97 4.99
C SER A 174 -4.75 -12.49 5.10
N HIS A 175 -3.61 -13.15 4.97
CA HIS A 175 -3.51 -14.60 5.11
C HIS A 175 -3.83 -15.09 6.53
N HIS A 176 -3.34 -14.37 7.55
CA HIS A 176 -3.64 -14.67 8.94
C HIS A 176 -5.16 -14.69 9.21
N PHE A 177 -5.89 -13.74 8.66
CA PHE A 177 -7.36 -13.70 8.77
C PHE A 177 -8.10 -14.57 7.73
N GLY A 178 -7.39 -15.47 7.05
CA GLY A 178 -7.97 -16.45 6.13
C GLY A 178 -8.42 -15.88 4.78
N PHE A 179 -7.89 -14.73 4.38
CA PHE A 179 -8.09 -14.21 3.04
C PHE A 179 -7.03 -14.74 2.07
N LYS A 180 -7.36 -14.71 0.79
CA LYS A 180 -6.40 -14.88 -0.30
C LYS A 180 -6.01 -13.50 -0.79
N GLY A 181 -4.83 -13.04 -0.35
CA GLY A 181 -4.26 -11.73 -0.71
C GLY A 181 -3.57 -11.76 -2.07
N PHE A 182 -3.62 -10.65 -2.80
CA PHE A 182 -2.97 -10.48 -4.08
C PHE A 182 -2.65 -9.02 -4.35
N SER A 183 -1.38 -8.74 -4.68
CA SER A 183 -0.88 -7.42 -5.03
C SER A 183 -0.52 -7.38 -6.53
N PRO A 184 -1.37 -6.83 -7.41
CA PRO A 184 -1.13 -6.84 -8.85
C PRO A 184 0.20 -6.21 -9.28
N PHE A 185 0.64 -5.13 -8.61
CA PHE A 185 1.90 -4.46 -8.90
C PHE A 185 3.15 -5.30 -8.63
N THR A 186 3.05 -6.38 -7.83
CA THR A 186 4.18 -7.25 -7.52
C THR A 186 4.32 -8.42 -8.50
N ARG A 187 3.48 -8.49 -9.51
CA ARG A 187 3.60 -9.54 -10.53
C ARG A 187 4.87 -9.35 -11.37
N PRO A 188 5.58 -10.43 -11.69
CA PRO A 188 6.82 -10.36 -12.48
C PRO A 188 6.65 -9.64 -13.83
N ASP A 189 5.55 -9.87 -14.53
CA ASP A 189 5.22 -9.21 -15.80
C ASP A 189 5.00 -7.71 -15.66
N VAL A 190 4.40 -7.25 -14.56
CA VAL A 190 4.24 -5.82 -14.25
C VAL A 190 5.59 -5.19 -13.87
N VAL A 191 6.39 -5.89 -13.08
CA VAL A 191 7.75 -5.45 -12.71
C VAL A 191 8.62 -5.29 -13.97
N GLU A 192 8.60 -6.24 -14.89
CA GLU A 192 9.35 -6.19 -16.14
C GLU A 192 8.98 -4.96 -16.98
N VAL A 193 7.69 -4.68 -17.11
CA VAL A 193 7.22 -3.46 -17.83
C VAL A 193 7.68 -2.19 -17.11
N ALA A 194 7.57 -2.14 -15.79
CA ALA A 194 7.97 -0.98 -15.00
C ALA A 194 9.48 -0.72 -15.08
N GLU A 195 10.32 -1.75 -15.08
CA GLU A 195 11.77 -1.63 -15.25
C GLU A 195 12.16 -1.11 -16.65
N GLY A 196 11.30 -1.28 -17.65
CA GLY A 196 11.49 -0.72 -19.00
C GLY A 196 11.17 0.79 -19.11
N ILE A 197 10.62 1.42 -18.08
CA ILE A 197 10.27 2.85 -18.12
C ILE A 197 11.53 3.71 -17.93
N PRO A 198 11.86 4.63 -18.86
CA PRO A 198 13.08 5.44 -18.78
C PRO A 198 12.90 6.65 -17.83
N PHE A 199 12.84 6.38 -16.52
CA PHE A 199 12.56 7.39 -15.50
C PHE A 199 13.55 8.56 -15.51
N ILE A 200 14.84 8.31 -15.80
CA ILE A 200 15.88 9.35 -15.85
C ILE A 200 15.56 10.38 -16.94
N GLU A 201 15.29 9.89 -18.13
CA GLU A 201 15.00 10.73 -19.30
C GLU A 201 13.69 11.50 -19.09
N LEU A 202 12.68 10.86 -18.50
CA LEU A 202 11.38 11.45 -18.29
C LEU A 202 11.36 12.50 -17.17
N THR A 203 12.18 12.32 -16.13
CA THR A 203 12.22 13.26 -14.99
C THR A 203 13.38 14.26 -15.07
N GLY A 204 14.42 13.97 -15.84
CA GLY A 204 15.65 14.77 -15.88
C GLY A 204 16.32 14.88 -14.48
N TYR A 205 16.27 13.83 -13.68
CA TYR A 205 16.76 13.76 -12.30
C TYR A 205 16.02 14.65 -11.29
N ASP A 206 14.80 15.06 -11.60
CA ASP A 206 13.98 15.89 -10.72
C ASP A 206 13.08 14.99 -9.87
N VAL A 207 13.31 15.01 -8.55
CA VAL A 207 12.57 14.19 -7.57
C VAL A 207 11.07 14.54 -7.55
N ASP A 208 10.75 15.84 -7.64
CA ASP A 208 9.37 16.31 -7.55
C ASP A 208 8.52 15.85 -8.75
N LYS A 209 9.20 15.49 -9.84
CA LYS A 209 8.51 14.94 -11.03
C LYS A 209 8.18 13.47 -10.93
N LEU A 210 8.76 12.71 -10.02
CA LEU A 210 8.51 11.26 -9.93
C LEU A 210 7.04 10.94 -9.60
N TYR A 211 6.47 11.62 -8.63
CA TYR A 211 5.08 11.39 -8.27
C TYR A 211 4.12 11.81 -9.39
N ALA A 212 4.36 12.98 -10.00
CA ALA A 212 3.58 13.45 -11.13
C ALA A 212 3.69 12.48 -12.32
N LEU A 213 4.89 11.97 -12.61
CA LEU A 213 5.13 10.99 -13.66
C LEU A 213 4.40 9.67 -13.40
N LYS A 214 4.43 9.16 -12.17
CA LYS A 214 3.66 7.98 -11.78
C LYS A 214 2.17 8.20 -12.02
N GLY A 215 1.64 9.32 -11.55
CA GLY A 215 0.24 9.70 -11.74
C GLY A 215 -0.15 9.77 -13.22
N ASP A 216 0.71 10.33 -14.08
CA ASP A 216 0.50 10.42 -15.52
C ASP A 216 0.55 9.03 -16.19
N ILE A 217 1.55 8.20 -15.87
CA ILE A 217 1.69 6.85 -16.43
C ILE A 217 0.47 5.99 -16.08
N VAL A 218 0.14 5.92 -14.78
CA VAL A 218 -0.97 5.08 -14.29
C VAL A 218 -2.32 5.64 -14.79
N GLY A 219 -2.52 6.95 -14.72
CA GLY A 219 -3.76 7.60 -15.18
C GLY A 219 -4.00 7.40 -16.66
N ARG A 220 -2.98 7.57 -17.50
CA ARG A 220 -3.08 7.28 -18.95
C ARG A 220 -3.31 5.81 -19.24
N GLY A 221 -2.66 4.93 -18.49
CA GLY A 221 -2.87 3.48 -18.59
C GLY A 221 -4.31 3.11 -18.27
N VAL A 222 -4.85 3.59 -17.16
CA VAL A 222 -6.25 3.39 -16.75
C VAL A 222 -7.21 3.96 -17.80
N LYS A 223 -6.95 5.18 -18.30
CA LYS A 223 -7.79 5.79 -19.35
C LYS A 223 -7.79 4.98 -20.62
N SER A 224 -6.61 4.57 -21.09
CA SER A 224 -6.45 3.83 -22.34
C SER A 224 -7.04 2.41 -22.28
N ALA A 225 -6.79 1.70 -21.17
CA ALA A 225 -7.20 0.30 -21.04
C ALA A 225 -8.64 0.15 -20.55
N LEU A 226 -9.10 1.04 -19.67
CA LEU A 226 -10.34 0.88 -18.94
C LEU A 226 -11.37 1.98 -19.22
N GLY A 227 -10.97 3.09 -19.86
CA GLY A 227 -11.83 4.20 -20.23
C GLY A 227 -12.12 5.21 -19.11
N TYR A 228 -11.52 5.07 -17.92
CA TYR A 228 -11.76 5.95 -16.77
C TYR A 228 -10.74 7.06 -16.65
N ASP A 229 -11.19 8.28 -16.37
CA ASP A 229 -10.35 9.40 -15.94
C ASP A 229 -10.11 9.28 -14.44
N MET A 230 -9.06 8.54 -14.07
CA MET A 230 -8.75 8.25 -12.68
C MET A 230 -8.33 9.53 -11.93
N PRO A 231 -8.95 9.88 -10.81
CA PRO A 231 -8.49 10.98 -9.97
C PRO A 231 -7.09 10.70 -9.39
N VAL A 232 -6.26 11.75 -9.35
CA VAL A 232 -4.95 11.72 -8.69
C VAL A 232 -4.97 12.74 -7.57
N PHE A 233 -4.70 12.30 -6.34
CA PHE A 233 -4.63 13.14 -5.15
C PHE A 233 -3.21 13.19 -4.62
N GLU A 234 -2.93 14.14 -3.75
CA GLU A 234 -1.66 14.23 -3.04
C GLU A 234 -1.35 12.93 -2.29
N LYS A 235 -0.08 12.51 -2.33
CA LYS A 235 0.36 11.27 -1.70
C LYS A 235 0.28 11.36 -0.19
N ARG A 236 -0.30 10.34 0.43
CA ARG A 236 -0.28 10.12 1.87
C ARG A 236 0.16 8.70 2.17
N ARG A 237 0.78 8.51 3.31
CA ARG A 237 1.09 7.16 3.80
C ARG A 237 -0.14 6.55 4.42
N PHE A 238 -0.34 5.27 4.22
CA PHE A 238 -1.49 4.53 4.74
C PHE A 238 -1.71 4.72 6.25
N GLN A 239 -0.64 4.58 7.05
CA GLN A 239 -0.74 4.77 8.50
C GLN A 239 -1.11 6.20 8.92
N HIS A 240 -0.75 7.20 8.12
CA HIS A 240 -1.05 8.61 8.39
C HIS A 240 -2.38 9.07 7.78
N GLY A 241 -2.97 8.27 6.94
CA GLY A 241 -4.26 8.52 6.33
C GLY A 241 -5.42 7.99 7.17
N ALA A 242 -5.22 6.86 7.84
CA ALA A 242 -6.22 6.24 8.70
C ALA A 242 -6.37 6.95 10.06
N THR A 243 -5.28 7.56 10.59
CA THR A 243 -5.25 8.26 11.88
C THR A 243 -4.17 9.34 11.90
N SER A 244 -4.15 10.19 12.94
CA SER A 244 -3.07 11.14 13.15
C SER A 244 -1.75 10.44 13.55
N VAL A 245 -0.61 11.04 13.19
CA VAL A 245 0.73 10.53 13.54
C VAL A 245 0.91 10.44 15.06
N ASP A 246 0.41 11.43 15.80
CA ASP A 246 0.56 11.48 17.26
C ASP A 246 -0.24 10.37 17.92
N SER A 247 -1.49 10.14 17.51
CA SER A 247 -2.32 9.05 18.02
C SER A 247 -1.73 7.66 17.73
N LEU A 248 -1.10 7.49 16.57
CA LEU A 248 -0.42 6.24 16.22
C LEU A 248 0.79 5.99 17.14
N ARG A 249 1.59 7.03 17.42
CA ARG A 249 2.78 6.94 18.27
C ARG A 249 2.49 6.65 19.74
N GLU A 250 1.29 6.95 20.21
CA GLU A 250 0.86 6.58 21.56
C GLU A 250 0.65 5.07 21.70
N ASN A 251 0.29 4.40 20.63
CA ASN A 251 -0.06 2.97 20.61
C ASN A 251 1.06 2.06 20.07
N ILE A 252 1.91 2.57 19.19
CA ILE A 252 3.02 1.80 18.62
C ILE A 252 4.36 2.37 19.11
N PRO A 253 5.28 1.54 19.64
CA PRO A 253 6.60 1.99 20.06
C PRO A 253 7.33 2.71 18.93
N THR A 254 7.89 3.89 19.22
CA THR A 254 8.58 4.73 18.23
C THR A 254 10.04 4.34 17.98
N GLY A 255 10.56 3.36 18.73
CA GLY A 255 11.95 2.93 18.65
C GLY A 255 12.10 1.49 18.17
N GLU A 256 12.86 1.28 17.07
CA GLU A 256 13.17 -0.07 16.55
C GLU A 256 13.79 -0.98 17.63
N GLY A 257 14.59 -0.43 18.55
CA GLY A 257 15.15 -1.17 19.68
C GLY A 257 14.12 -1.79 20.61
N GLN A 258 12.99 -1.09 20.82
CA GLN A 258 11.89 -1.59 21.63
C GLN A 258 11.12 -2.70 20.91
N LEU A 259 10.86 -2.52 19.62
CA LEU A 259 10.22 -3.52 18.76
C LEU A 259 11.09 -4.77 18.65
N ARG A 260 12.41 -4.61 18.45
CA ARG A 260 13.36 -5.72 18.43
C ARG A 260 13.39 -6.49 19.76
N LYS A 261 13.37 -5.79 20.89
CA LYS A 261 13.30 -6.43 22.19
C LYS A 261 12.03 -7.27 22.32
N LYS A 262 10.88 -6.70 21.96
CA LYS A 262 9.59 -7.39 21.98
C LYS A 262 9.59 -8.60 21.03
N PHE A 263 10.17 -8.46 19.83
CA PHE A 263 10.34 -9.57 18.91
C PHE A 263 11.12 -10.73 19.54
N LEU A 264 12.28 -10.44 20.14
CA LEU A 264 13.10 -11.48 20.80
C LEU A 264 12.37 -12.14 21.97
N GLU A 265 11.59 -11.40 22.73
CA GLU A 265 10.78 -11.95 23.84
C GLU A 265 9.67 -12.88 23.35
N LEU A 266 9.14 -12.66 22.15
CA LEU A 266 8.09 -13.51 21.57
C LEU A 266 8.63 -14.81 20.97
N TYR A 267 9.91 -14.83 20.56
CA TYR A 267 10.53 -15.97 19.89
C TYR A 267 11.65 -16.64 20.73
N SER A 268 11.84 -16.24 21.98
CA SER A 268 12.73 -16.92 22.95
C SER A 268 11.94 -17.87 23.82
#